data_af9d8ad3426ead4584612a8f59f8300d
#
_entry.id   af9d8ad3426ead4584612a8f59f8300d
#
_cell.length_a   1.000
_cell.length_b   1.000
_cell.length_c   1.000
_cell.angle_alpha   90.00
_cell.angle_beta   90.00
_cell.angle_gamma   90.00
#
_symmetry.space_group_name_H-M   'P 1'
#
loop_
_entity.id
_entity.type
_entity.pdbx_description
1 polymer ?
#
loop_
_entity_poly.entity_id
_entity_poly.type
_entity_poly.pdbx_seq_one_letter_code
_entity_poly.pdbx_strand_id
1 'polypeptide(L)'
;MDRDMFSWRKAFSALMGATVLLIGIPALTVSAAGLDDYPYRGTVNKLDPWGFYSGYCASFAAFRLIQEGVVVHGASLKGPNGKTAFFGNGGSWDAAAASIGYVVDTHPTVGSVAVWHGGEDGAWWGGHVAYVMAVDRAGNATVEEYNWSNYLRYGQRTTRAQRYIHFVGATIIPVSLPPAPAQPAGHPYRTTDVVRERSGPGTSYRTVGILPAGQQIMIVCQVRSASVIKGTGIWDRLSDGSYVTDYYTTTPAFNTFSPGLPRC
;
A
#
# COMPACT_ATOMS: atom_id res chain seq x y z
N MET A 1 -43.06 53.04 67.18
CA MET A 1 -42.87 53.99 66.08
C MET A 1 -41.52 53.66 65.48
N ASP A 2 -41.71 52.97 64.48
CA ASP A 2 -41.48 53.16 63.01
C ASP A 2 -40.16 52.74 62.59
N ARG A 3 -40.07 51.95 61.76
CA ARG A 3 -40.32 51.60 60.38
C ARG A 3 -39.17 50.75 59.79
N ASP A 4 -39.64 49.71 59.25
CA ASP A 4 -38.88 48.82 58.38
C ASP A 4 -38.13 49.53 57.23
N MET A 5 -36.93 49.03 56.92
CA MET A 5 -36.46 49.14 55.58
C MET A 5 -35.69 47.84 55.16
N PHE A 6 -36.45 47.08 54.44
CA PHE A 6 -35.95 45.88 53.71
C PHE A 6 -34.99 46.30 52.65
N SER A 7 -33.71 45.84 52.74
CA SER A 7 -32.70 45.99 51.68
C SER A 7 -32.55 44.71 50.93
N TRP A 8 -33.03 44.70 49.72
CA TRP A 8 -32.79 43.60 48.77
C TRP A 8 -31.36 43.58 48.23
N ARG A 9 -30.58 42.63 48.69
CA ARG A 9 -29.30 42.33 48.08
C ARG A 9 -29.54 41.41 46.86
N LYS A 10 -29.33 41.98 45.66
CA LYS A 10 -29.29 41.21 44.39
C LYS A 10 -28.05 40.34 44.39
N ALA A 11 -28.23 39.01 44.44
CA ALA A 11 -27.21 38.05 44.20
C ALA A 11 -26.92 38.01 42.68
N PHE A 12 -25.75 38.47 42.27
CA PHE A 12 -25.24 38.22 40.92
C PHE A 12 -24.62 36.82 40.90
N SER A 13 -25.31 35.86 40.29
CA SER A 13 -24.74 34.57 39.95
C SER A 13 -23.84 34.76 38.71
N ALA A 14 -22.53 34.73 38.91
CA ALA A 14 -21.58 34.65 37.83
C ALA A 14 -21.57 33.20 37.31
N LEU A 15 -22.14 32.94 36.16
CA LEU A 15 -21.95 31.70 35.40
C LEU A 15 -20.54 31.74 34.84
N MET A 16 -19.61 30.99 35.43
CA MET A 16 -18.34 30.66 34.81
C MET A 16 -18.62 29.61 33.71
N GLY A 17 -18.67 30.06 32.46
CA GLY A 17 -18.64 29.17 31.30
C GLY A 17 -17.29 28.54 31.18
N ALA A 18 -17.15 27.25 31.51
CA ALA A 18 -15.97 26.47 31.22
C ALA A 18 -15.93 26.18 29.71
N THR A 19 -15.10 26.93 28.97
CA THR A 19 -14.80 26.62 27.56
C THR A 19 -13.92 25.37 27.56
N VAL A 20 -14.50 24.22 27.26
CA VAL A 20 -13.77 22.99 26.99
C VAL A 20 -13.08 23.16 25.63
N LEU A 21 -11.79 23.45 25.65
CA LEU A 21 -10.95 23.43 24.46
C LEU A 21 -10.78 21.94 24.06
N LEU A 22 -11.56 21.48 23.09
CA LEU A 22 -11.34 20.19 22.44
C LEU A 22 -10.02 20.29 21.65
N ILE A 23 -8.91 19.92 22.30
CA ILE A 23 -7.65 19.66 21.61
C ILE A 23 -7.92 18.40 20.77
N GLY A 24 -8.16 18.60 19.47
CA GLY A 24 -8.23 17.51 18.52
C GLY A 24 -6.88 16.77 18.55
N ILE A 25 -6.87 15.58 19.14
CA ILE A 25 -5.75 14.66 19.00
C ILE A 25 -5.71 14.31 17.52
N PRO A 26 -4.63 14.61 16.76
CA PRO A 26 -4.52 14.14 15.39
C PRO A 26 -4.66 12.62 15.45
N ALA A 27 -5.62 12.07 14.71
CA ALA A 27 -5.71 10.64 14.51
C ALA A 27 -4.37 10.22 13.88
N LEU A 28 -3.55 9.49 14.64
CA LEU A 28 -2.40 8.80 14.09
C LEU A 28 -2.98 7.82 13.07
N THR A 29 -2.88 8.15 11.80
CA THR A 29 -3.10 7.20 10.73
C THR A 29 -2.04 6.13 10.89
N VAL A 30 -2.40 5.02 11.53
CA VAL A 30 -1.55 3.83 11.52
C VAL A 30 -1.44 3.44 10.06
N SER A 31 -0.27 3.67 9.47
CA SER A 31 0.05 3.10 8.16
C SER A 31 -0.23 1.60 8.24
N ALA A 32 -0.96 1.06 7.29
CA ALA A 32 -1.22 -0.38 7.19
C ALA A 32 0.03 -1.12 6.69
N ALA A 33 1.22 -0.66 7.11
CA ALA A 33 2.50 -1.27 6.78
C ALA A 33 2.46 -2.76 7.11
N GLY A 34 2.88 -3.57 6.16
CA GLY A 34 2.84 -5.03 6.29
C GLY A 34 1.64 -5.71 5.63
N LEU A 35 0.70 -4.94 5.08
CA LEU A 35 -0.42 -5.45 4.29
C LEU A 35 -0.31 -4.96 2.85
N ASP A 36 -0.73 -5.79 1.88
CA ASP A 36 -0.89 -5.35 0.50
C ASP A 36 -2.20 -4.55 0.34
N ASP A 37 -2.20 -3.32 0.86
CA ASP A 37 -3.27 -2.35 0.72
C ASP A 37 -3.07 -1.40 -0.47
N TYR A 38 -2.08 -1.69 -1.33
CA TYR A 38 -1.78 -0.89 -2.51
C TYR A 38 -2.97 -0.83 -3.46
N PRO A 39 -3.50 0.38 -3.78
CA PRO A 39 -4.77 0.52 -4.50
C PRO A 39 -4.70 0.04 -5.95
N TYR A 40 -3.50 -0.09 -6.52
CA TYR A 40 -3.25 -0.54 -7.90
C TYR A 40 -2.70 -1.97 -7.97
N ARG A 41 -2.86 -2.78 -6.89
CA ARG A 41 -2.51 -4.20 -6.90
C ARG A 41 -3.27 -4.91 -8.04
N GLY A 42 -2.61 -5.85 -8.71
CA GLY A 42 -3.17 -6.51 -9.88
C GLY A 42 -3.19 -5.67 -11.17
N THR A 43 -2.83 -4.39 -11.08
CA THR A 43 -2.68 -3.50 -12.25
C THR A 43 -1.19 -3.34 -12.56
N VAL A 44 -0.81 -3.51 -13.82
CA VAL A 44 0.59 -3.46 -14.26
C VAL A 44 0.72 -2.54 -15.47
N ASN A 45 1.83 -1.78 -15.53
CA ASN A 45 2.16 -0.90 -16.66
C ASN A 45 1.10 0.17 -16.95
N LYS A 46 0.29 0.56 -15.98
CA LYS A 46 -0.59 1.72 -16.10
C LYS A 46 -0.04 2.86 -15.25
N LEU A 47 -0.13 4.07 -15.80
CA LEU A 47 0.27 5.25 -15.06
C LEU A 47 -0.68 5.47 -13.89
N ASP A 48 -0.13 5.58 -12.69
CA ASP A 48 -0.88 5.91 -11.48
C ASP A 48 -1.09 7.43 -11.38
N PRO A 49 -1.94 7.94 -10.46
CA PRO A 49 -2.23 9.37 -10.36
C PRO A 49 -1.04 10.24 -9.95
N TRP A 50 0.00 9.66 -9.37
CA TRP A 50 1.21 10.37 -8.96
C TRP A 50 2.37 10.24 -9.95
N GLY A 51 2.18 9.53 -11.08
CA GLY A 51 3.07 9.58 -12.23
C GLY A 51 4.02 8.40 -12.40
N PHE A 52 3.81 7.30 -11.66
CA PHE A 52 4.59 6.08 -11.79
C PHE A 52 3.79 4.95 -12.46
N TYR A 53 4.48 3.94 -12.96
CA TYR A 53 3.82 2.75 -13.49
C TYR A 53 3.45 1.77 -12.39
N SER A 54 2.16 1.41 -12.32
CA SER A 54 1.62 0.45 -11.37
C SER A 54 2.25 -0.94 -11.48
N GLY A 55 2.37 -1.64 -10.34
CA GLY A 55 3.02 -2.95 -10.23
C GLY A 55 4.54 -2.88 -10.03
N TYR A 56 5.14 -1.68 -9.99
CA TYR A 56 6.58 -1.49 -9.80
C TYR A 56 6.90 -0.83 -8.45
N CYS A 57 8.16 -0.99 -8.05
CA CYS A 57 8.68 -0.51 -6.77
C CYS A 57 8.46 1.00 -6.55
N ALA A 58 8.72 1.81 -7.58
CA ALA A 58 8.58 3.27 -7.49
C ALA A 58 7.13 3.71 -7.20
N SER A 59 6.16 3.08 -7.87
CA SER A 59 4.73 3.36 -7.63
C SER A 59 4.30 2.97 -6.21
N PHE A 60 4.74 1.82 -5.71
CA PHE A 60 4.44 1.37 -4.36
C PHE A 60 5.11 2.24 -3.29
N ALA A 61 6.39 2.57 -3.46
CA ALA A 61 7.09 3.45 -2.54
C ALA A 61 6.46 4.85 -2.50
N ALA A 62 6.06 5.41 -3.66
CA ALA A 62 5.33 6.67 -3.72
C ALA A 62 3.98 6.59 -3.00
N PHE A 63 3.24 5.48 -3.12
CA PHE A 63 2.01 5.26 -2.38
C PHE A 63 2.23 5.32 -0.87
N ARG A 64 3.27 4.67 -0.34
CA ARG A 64 3.61 4.74 1.09
C ARG A 64 3.97 6.15 1.54
N LEU A 65 4.79 6.85 0.76
CA LEU A 65 5.16 8.24 1.04
C LEU A 65 3.94 9.16 1.08
N ILE A 66 2.96 8.96 0.19
CA ILE A 66 1.73 9.74 0.19
C ILE A 66 0.88 9.45 1.44
N GLN A 67 0.84 8.21 1.92
CA GLN A 67 0.20 7.87 3.20
C GLN A 67 0.87 8.60 4.39
N GLU A 68 2.18 8.84 4.32
CA GLU A 68 2.95 9.65 5.28
C GLU A 68 2.80 11.17 5.04
N GLY A 69 2.00 11.60 4.08
CA GLY A 69 1.74 13.01 3.78
C GLY A 69 2.74 13.67 2.83
N VAL A 70 3.63 12.91 2.19
CA VAL A 70 4.54 13.45 1.17
C VAL A 70 3.78 13.72 -0.12
N VAL A 71 3.92 14.94 -0.65
CA VAL A 71 3.26 15.33 -1.91
C VAL A 71 4.05 14.85 -3.11
N VAL A 72 3.47 13.94 -3.89
CA VAL A 72 4.04 13.44 -5.14
C VAL A 72 3.13 13.82 -6.31
N HIS A 73 3.67 14.46 -7.33
CA HIS A 73 2.92 14.86 -8.52
C HIS A 73 3.74 14.67 -9.79
N GLY A 74 3.23 13.89 -10.75
CA GLY A 74 3.92 13.62 -12.02
C GLY A 74 5.32 13.01 -11.80
N ALA A 75 5.44 12.05 -10.88
CA ALA A 75 6.69 11.44 -10.43
C ALA A 75 7.73 12.46 -9.93
N SER A 76 7.29 13.60 -9.40
CA SER A 76 8.16 14.66 -8.89
C SER A 76 7.78 15.06 -7.48
N LEU A 77 8.77 15.44 -6.68
CA LEU A 77 8.60 15.95 -5.33
C LEU A 77 9.28 17.31 -5.20
N LYS A 78 8.66 18.20 -4.40
CA LYS A 78 9.30 19.44 -3.94
C LYS A 78 9.92 19.16 -2.57
N GLY A 79 11.22 19.42 -2.47
CA GLY A 79 11.97 19.13 -1.26
C GLY A 79 12.08 20.31 -0.28
N PRO A 80 12.70 20.05 0.89
CA PRO A 80 12.90 21.05 1.94
C PRO A 80 13.64 22.31 1.50
N ASN A 81 14.53 22.20 0.51
CA ASN A 81 15.26 23.35 -0.02
C ASN A 81 14.47 24.17 -1.05
N GLY A 82 13.17 23.86 -1.27
CA GLY A 82 12.27 24.53 -2.18
C GLY A 82 12.41 24.12 -3.65
N LYS A 83 13.40 23.29 -4.01
CA LYS A 83 13.58 22.77 -5.36
C LYS A 83 12.68 21.55 -5.61
N THR A 84 12.47 21.22 -6.89
CA THR A 84 11.72 20.04 -7.32
C THR A 84 12.66 19.11 -8.09
N ALA A 85 12.53 17.81 -7.86
CA ALA A 85 13.22 16.78 -8.62
C ALA A 85 12.25 15.73 -9.15
N PHE A 86 12.60 15.15 -10.29
CA PHE A 86 11.92 14.01 -10.88
C PHE A 86 12.49 12.70 -10.30
N PHE A 87 11.61 11.82 -9.83
CA PHE A 87 11.91 10.52 -9.28
C PHE A 87 11.52 9.44 -10.30
N GLY A 88 12.47 9.07 -11.13
CA GLY A 88 12.25 8.08 -12.19
C GLY A 88 12.39 6.64 -11.68
N ASN A 89 13.40 5.93 -12.21
CA ASN A 89 13.74 4.59 -11.76
C ASN A 89 14.25 4.58 -10.31
N GLY A 90 13.95 3.50 -9.57
CA GLY A 90 14.27 3.40 -8.14
C GLY A 90 15.74 3.71 -7.80
N GLY A 91 16.67 3.27 -8.62
CA GLY A 91 18.10 3.49 -8.39
C GLY A 91 18.60 4.93 -8.54
N SER A 92 17.75 5.88 -8.91
CA SER A 92 18.09 7.31 -8.96
C SER A 92 17.44 8.12 -7.85
N TRP A 93 16.66 7.50 -6.98
CA TRP A 93 15.87 8.21 -5.98
C TRP A 93 16.71 8.91 -4.91
N ASP A 94 17.82 8.31 -4.50
CA ASP A 94 18.75 8.89 -3.55
C ASP A 94 19.36 10.22 -4.06
N ALA A 95 19.86 10.23 -5.29
CA ALA A 95 20.40 11.42 -5.92
C ALA A 95 19.34 12.51 -6.11
N ALA A 96 18.13 12.13 -6.56
CA ALA A 96 17.01 13.04 -6.71
C ALA A 96 16.64 13.66 -5.34
N ALA A 97 16.48 12.85 -4.30
CA ALA A 97 16.14 13.30 -2.96
C ALA A 97 17.20 14.22 -2.36
N ALA A 98 18.48 13.86 -2.45
CA ALA A 98 19.58 14.69 -1.99
C ALA A 98 19.62 16.06 -2.70
N SER A 99 19.34 16.10 -3.99
CA SER A 99 19.33 17.33 -4.79
C SER A 99 18.28 18.36 -4.32
N ILE A 100 17.22 17.91 -3.69
CA ILE A 100 16.12 18.73 -3.17
C ILE A 100 16.11 18.85 -1.65
N GLY A 101 17.20 18.37 -0.98
CA GLY A 101 17.48 18.63 0.42
C GLY A 101 16.97 17.59 1.41
N TYR A 102 16.55 16.42 0.97
CA TYR A 102 16.31 15.29 1.88
C TYR A 102 17.62 14.66 2.34
N VAL A 103 17.61 14.16 3.58
CA VAL A 103 18.74 13.40 4.12
C VAL A 103 18.77 12.03 3.46
N VAL A 104 19.97 11.64 3.02
CA VAL A 104 20.27 10.31 2.49
C VAL A 104 21.49 9.79 3.25
N ASP A 105 21.35 8.65 3.91
CA ASP A 105 22.43 8.03 4.66
C ASP A 105 22.38 6.49 4.64
N THR A 106 23.15 5.84 5.52
CA THR A 106 23.23 4.37 5.61
C THR A 106 22.40 3.79 6.76
N HIS A 107 21.61 4.60 7.47
CA HIS A 107 20.90 4.21 8.68
C HIS A 107 19.39 4.08 8.39
N PRO A 108 18.82 2.86 8.45
CA PRO A 108 17.39 2.69 8.26
C PRO A 108 16.60 3.31 9.42
N THR A 109 15.50 3.96 9.10
CA THR A 109 14.45 4.32 10.05
C THR A 109 13.10 3.88 9.51
N VAL A 110 12.15 3.61 10.38
CA VAL A 110 10.75 3.36 9.95
C VAL A 110 10.26 4.58 9.19
N GLY A 111 9.65 4.37 8.02
CA GLY A 111 9.21 5.46 7.13
C GLY A 111 10.26 5.92 6.12
N SER A 112 11.53 5.51 6.25
CA SER A 112 12.53 5.78 5.21
C SER A 112 12.35 4.88 3.99
N VAL A 113 12.93 5.28 2.86
CA VAL A 113 12.95 4.51 1.62
C VAL A 113 14.35 3.97 1.38
N ALA A 114 14.49 2.65 1.39
CA ALA A 114 15.73 1.96 1.04
C ALA A 114 15.94 2.00 -0.48
N VAL A 115 17.18 2.21 -0.91
CA VAL A 115 17.55 2.36 -2.33
C VAL A 115 18.68 1.40 -2.70
N TRP A 116 18.53 0.74 -3.83
CA TRP A 116 19.55 -0.06 -4.51
C TRP A 116 19.77 0.49 -5.91
N HIS A 117 21.01 0.75 -6.29
CA HIS A 117 21.36 1.07 -7.66
C HIS A 117 21.31 -0.18 -8.54
N GLY A 118 21.31 -0.01 -9.85
CA GLY A 118 21.29 -1.13 -10.78
C GLY A 118 22.50 -2.07 -10.57
N GLY A 119 22.21 -3.36 -10.40
CA GLY A 119 23.21 -4.40 -10.13
C GLY A 119 23.51 -4.65 -8.64
N GLU A 120 23.14 -3.76 -7.74
CA GLU A 120 23.32 -3.98 -6.29
C GLU A 120 22.34 -5.03 -5.78
N ASP A 121 22.83 -6.02 -5.03
CA ASP A 121 22.06 -7.12 -4.41
C ASP A 121 21.09 -7.83 -5.38
N GLY A 122 21.37 -7.79 -6.69
CA GLY A 122 20.51 -8.36 -7.72
C GLY A 122 19.44 -7.40 -8.26
N ALA A 123 19.49 -6.12 -7.90
CA ALA A 123 18.62 -5.09 -8.49
C ALA A 123 18.84 -5.02 -10.00
N TRP A 124 17.74 -4.91 -10.74
CA TRP A 124 17.79 -4.74 -12.20
C TRP A 124 18.45 -3.40 -12.56
N TRP A 125 18.78 -3.18 -13.83
CA TRP A 125 19.53 -2.00 -14.30
C TRP A 125 18.90 -0.64 -13.84
N GLY A 126 17.59 -0.58 -13.65
CA GLY A 126 16.88 0.60 -13.13
C GLY A 126 16.98 0.78 -11.62
N GLY A 127 17.66 -0.13 -10.93
CA GLY A 127 17.68 -0.15 -9.46
C GLY A 127 16.36 -0.52 -8.82
N HIS A 128 16.27 -0.30 -7.51
CA HIS A 128 15.08 -0.65 -6.72
C HIS A 128 14.88 0.31 -5.55
N VAL A 129 13.63 0.44 -5.11
CA VAL A 129 13.25 1.14 -3.89
C VAL A 129 12.25 0.31 -3.09
N ALA A 130 12.36 0.40 -1.75
CA ALA A 130 11.44 -0.27 -0.84
C ALA A 130 11.18 0.59 0.40
N TYR A 131 9.96 0.54 0.94
CA TYR A 131 9.59 1.29 2.14
C TYR A 131 9.99 0.50 3.40
N VAL A 132 10.62 1.17 4.36
CA VAL A 132 11.06 0.57 5.63
C VAL A 132 9.90 0.56 6.61
N MET A 133 9.39 -0.62 6.95
CA MET A 133 8.30 -0.81 7.89
C MET A 133 8.76 -1.12 9.33
N ALA A 134 9.97 -1.66 9.50
CA ALA A 134 10.55 -1.94 10.81
C ALA A 134 12.08 -1.95 10.73
N VAL A 135 12.73 -1.70 11.87
CA VAL A 135 14.19 -1.81 12.03
C VAL A 135 14.46 -2.60 13.30
N ASP A 136 15.30 -3.62 13.21
CA ASP A 136 15.70 -4.42 14.37
C ASP A 136 16.86 -3.77 15.15
N ARG A 137 17.20 -4.35 16.31
CA ARG A 137 18.29 -3.83 17.15
C ARG A 137 19.67 -3.93 16.52
N ALA A 138 19.84 -4.79 15.51
CA ALA A 138 21.09 -4.94 14.76
C ALA A 138 21.17 -3.95 13.57
N GLY A 139 20.14 -3.14 13.34
CA GLY A 139 20.06 -2.19 12.25
C GLY A 139 19.67 -2.81 10.90
N ASN A 140 19.05 -4.00 10.90
CA ASN A 140 18.46 -4.53 9.68
C ASN A 140 17.06 -3.97 9.49
N ALA A 141 16.74 -3.58 8.26
CA ALA A 141 15.43 -3.09 7.87
C ALA A 141 14.53 -4.25 7.41
N THR A 142 13.32 -4.31 7.94
CA THR A 142 12.24 -5.04 7.27
C THR A 142 11.54 -4.07 6.34
N VAL A 143 11.56 -4.39 5.06
CA VAL A 143 10.99 -3.56 4.00
C VAL A 143 9.77 -4.21 3.39
N GLU A 144 8.89 -3.39 2.86
CA GLU A 144 7.81 -3.81 1.96
C GLU A 144 8.01 -3.16 0.59
N GLU A 145 7.67 -3.90 -0.43
CA GLU A 145 8.08 -3.58 -1.79
C GLU A 145 7.18 -4.22 -2.85
N TYR A 146 7.29 -3.73 -4.05
CA TYR A 146 6.70 -4.36 -5.23
C TYR A 146 7.80 -4.73 -6.22
N ASN A 147 7.63 -5.84 -6.92
CA ASN A 147 8.48 -6.26 -8.04
C ASN A 147 9.94 -6.58 -7.67
N TRP A 148 10.17 -7.14 -6.49
CA TRP A 148 11.47 -7.72 -6.10
C TRP A 148 11.30 -9.17 -5.67
N SER A 149 10.86 -9.40 -4.41
CA SER A 149 10.63 -10.76 -3.88
C SER A 149 9.58 -11.53 -4.69
N ASN A 150 8.58 -10.81 -5.18
CA ASN A 150 7.51 -11.31 -6.05
C ASN A 150 7.39 -10.43 -7.29
N TYR A 151 7.53 -11.01 -8.48
CA TYR A 151 7.49 -10.26 -9.73
C TYR A 151 6.17 -9.51 -9.92
N LEU A 152 6.24 -8.18 -10.01
CA LEU A 152 5.11 -7.24 -10.15
C LEU A 152 4.04 -7.35 -9.06
N ARG A 153 4.44 -7.81 -7.87
CA ARG A 153 3.57 -7.99 -6.70
C ARG A 153 4.24 -7.53 -5.43
N TYR A 154 3.43 -7.41 -4.41
CA TYR A 154 3.84 -7.13 -3.05
C TYR A 154 4.77 -8.21 -2.50
N GLY A 155 5.74 -7.78 -1.73
CA GLY A 155 6.63 -8.63 -0.97
C GLY A 155 7.18 -7.91 0.24
N GLN A 156 7.72 -8.69 1.15
CA GLN A 156 8.44 -8.22 2.33
C GLN A 156 9.73 -9.01 2.47
N ARG A 157 10.76 -8.36 2.95
CA ARG A 157 12.03 -9.00 3.31
C ARG A 157 12.79 -8.20 4.35
N THR A 158 13.65 -8.90 5.12
CA THR A 158 14.65 -8.25 5.96
C THR A 158 15.93 -8.08 5.17
N THR A 159 16.50 -6.88 5.20
CA THR A 159 17.63 -6.50 4.36
C THR A 159 18.46 -5.39 5.00
N ARG A 160 19.59 -5.09 4.39
CA ARG A 160 20.40 -3.91 4.69
C ARG A 160 20.79 -3.26 3.37
N ALA A 161 20.09 -2.19 2.99
CA ALA A 161 20.47 -1.38 1.85
C ALA A 161 21.66 -0.48 2.18
N GLN A 162 22.35 -0.01 1.15
CA GLN A 162 23.47 0.91 1.32
C GLN A 162 23.03 2.36 1.50
N ARG A 163 21.76 2.68 1.19
CA ARG A 163 21.21 4.03 1.22
C ARG A 163 19.76 4.01 1.69
N TYR A 164 19.42 4.99 2.52
CA TYR A 164 18.06 5.25 2.99
C TYR A 164 17.75 6.73 2.84
N ILE A 165 16.59 7.04 2.27
CA ILE A 165 16.10 8.41 2.11
C ILE A 165 15.10 8.70 3.24
N HIS A 166 15.30 9.80 3.96
CA HIS A 166 14.44 10.21 5.07
C HIS A 166 13.49 11.31 4.60
N PHE A 167 12.30 10.92 4.16
CA PHE A 167 11.23 11.85 3.76
C PHE A 167 10.42 12.37 4.94
N VAL A 168 10.41 11.67 6.06
CA VAL A 168 9.67 12.04 7.28
C VAL A 168 10.35 13.21 7.96
N GLY A 169 9.57 14.27 8.28
CA GLY A 169 10.09 15.54 8.82
C GLY A 169 10.13 16.67 7.79
N ALA A 170 9.98 16.39 6.49
CA ALA A 170 9.63 17.41 5.51
C ALA A 170 8.20 17.91 5.74
N THR A 171 7.92 19.15 5.34
CA THR A 171 6.60 19.77 5.53
C THR A 171 5.48 18.86 5.04
N ILE A 172 4.75 18.24 5.97
CA ILE A 172 3.64 17.36 5.66
C ILE A 172 2.44 18.24 5.26
N ILE A 173 2.08 18.21 4.00
CA ILE A 173 0.79 18.73 3.54
C ILE A 173 -0.14 17.51 3.44
N PRO A 174 -1.24 17.45 4.22
CA PRO A 174 -2.20 16.35 4.07
C PRO A 174 -2.71 16.32 2.63
N VAL A 175 -2.36 15.26 1.92
CA VAL A 175 -2.90 15.00 0.58
C VAL A 175 -4.02 14.00 0.70
N SER A 176 -5.21 14.38 0.25
CA SER A 176 -6.27 13.41 -0.01
C SER A 176 -5.74 12.46 -1.10
N LEU A 177 -5.53 11.21 -0.75
CA LEU A 177 -5.25 10.18 -1.75
C LEU A 177 -6.39 10.17 -2.77
N PRO A 178 -6.11 10.10 -4.07
CA PRO A 178 -7.14 9.78 -5.04
C PRO A 178 -7.85 8.50 -4.57
N PRO A 179 -9.17 8.42 -4.66
CA PRO A 179 -9.86 7.20 -4.28
C PRO A 179 -9.23 6.04 -5.05
N ALA A 180 -8.83 5.01 -4.31
CA ALA A 180 -8.37 3.77 -4.92
C ALA A 180 -9.43 3.32 -5.92
N PRO A 181 -9.06 2.82 -7.10
CA PRO A 181 -10.03 2.17 -7.98
C PRO A 181 -10.79 1.15 -7.12
N ALA A 182 -12.11 1.31 -7.02
CA ALA A 182 -12.92 0.40 -6.24
C ALA A 182 -12.63 -1.04 -6.71
N GLN A 183 -11.90 -1.79 -5.91
CA GLN A 183 -11.71 -3.21 -6.21
C GLN A 183 -13.04 -3.89 -5.96
N PRO A 184 -13.49 -4.75 -6.86
CA PRO A 184 -14.69 -5.52 -6.61
C PRO A 184 -14.55 -6.25 -5.27
N ALA A 185 -15.49 -6.05 -4.38
CA ALA A 185 -15.57 -6.83 -3.15
C ALA A 185 -15.64 -8.30 -3.54
N GLY A 186 -14.65 -9.10 -3.14
CA GLY A 186 -14.61 -10.52 -3.43
C GLY A 186 -15.24 -11.32 -2.29
N HIS A 187 -15.57 -12.56 -2.59
CA HIS A 187 -16.01 -13.55 -1.60
C HIS A 187 -14.80 -14.30 -1.07
N PRO A 188 -14.67 -14.48 0.26
CA PRO A 188 -13.51 -15.15 0.87
C PRO A 188 -13.58 -16.67 0.68
N TYR A 189 -12.52 -17.24 0.12
CA TYR A 189 -12.29 -18.68 -0.01
C TYR A 189 -10.84 -19.00 0.37
N ARG A 190 -10.45 -20.26 0.30
CA ARG A 190 -9.07 -20.70 0.54
C ARG A 190 -8.59 -21.61 -0.58
N THR A 191 -7.29 -21.62 -0.79
CA THR A 191 -6.64 -22.63 -1.61
C THR A 191 -6.60 -23.96 -0.89
N THR A 192 -6.80 -25.07 -1.61
CA THR A 192 -6.74 -26.44 -1.04
C THR A 192 -5.37 -27.09 -1.23
N ASP A 193 -4.57 -26.56 -2.14
CA ASP A 193 -3.21 -27.00 -2.44
C ASP A 193 -2.38 -25.82 -2.97
N VAL A 194 -1.11 -26.03 -3.25
CA VAL A 194 -0.26 -25.06 -3.93
C VAL A 194 -0.80 -24.81 -5.35
N VAL A 195 -1.16 -23.58 -5.65
CA VAL A 195 -1.75 -23.21 -6.95
C VAL A 195 -1.02 -22.05 -7.61
N ARG A 196 -0.86 -22.12 -8.93
CA ARG A 196 -0.31 -21.03 -9.73
C ARG A 196 -1.37 -19.98 -9.99
N GLU A 197 -1.09 -18.75 -9.64
CA GLU A 197 -1.83 -17.58 -10.13
C GLU A 197 -1.39 -17.24 -11.53
N ARG A 198 -2.33 -16.85 -12.38
CA ARG A 198 -2.08 -16.53 -13.77
C ARG A 198 -2.68 -15.18 -14.17
N SER A 199 -2.12 -14.58 -15.20
CA SER A 199 -2.61 -13.29 -15.73
C SER A 199 -3.94 -13.40 -16.49
N GLY A 200 -4.50 -14.61 -16.62
CA GLY A 200 -5.77 -14.87 -17.27
C GLY A 200 -6.26 -16.30 -17.03
N PRO A 201 -7.49 -16.62 -17.45
CA PRO A 201 -8.16 -17.88 -17.13
C PRO A 201 -7.68 -19.03 -18.02
N GLY A 202 -6.51 -19.56 -17.75
CA GLY A 202 -6.00 -20.72 -18.51
C GLY A 202 -4.50 -20.96 -18.33
N THR A 203 -4.04 -22.17 -18.68
CA THR A 203 -2.64 -22.59 -18.53
C THR A 203 -1.70 -21.92 -19.53
N SER A 204 -2.22 -21.38 -20.64
CA SER A 204 -1.44 -20.60 -21.61
C SER A 204 -1.11 -19.20 -21.12
N TYR A 205 -1.81 -18.69 -20.12
CA TYR A 205 -1.51 -17.41 -19.53
C TYR A 205 -0.30 -17.50 -18.60
N ARG A 206 0.48 -16.43 -18.57
CA ARG A 206 1.68 -16.34 -17.76
C ARG A 206 1.39 -16.55 -16.26
N THR A 207 2.21 -17.36 -15.60
CA THR A 207 2.21 -17.45 -14.13
C THR A 207 2.67 -16.12 -13.57
N VAL A 208 1.90 -15.52 -12.67
CA VAL A 208 2.17 -14.24 -12.01
C VAL A 208 2.40 -14.41 -10.50
N GLY A 209 2.11 -15.57 -9.94
CA GLY A 209 2.34 -15.91 -8.55
C GLY A 209 2.12 -17.38 -8.26
N ILE A 210 2.44 -17.79 -7.03
CA ILE A 210 2.16 -19.12 -6.48
C ILE A 210 1.55 -18.91 -5.10
N LEU A 211 0.38 -19.48 -4.87
CA LEU A 211 -0.31 -19.44 -3.58
C LEU A 211 -0.08 -20.78 -2.85
N PRO A 212 0.32 -20.76 -1.57
CA PRO A 212 0.42 -21.98 -0.77
C PRO A 212 -0.97 -22.54 -0.46
N ALA A 213 -1.02 -23.80 -0.06
CA ALA A 213 -2.22 -24.43 0.47
C ALA A 213 -2.74 -23.68 1.72
N GLY A 214 -4.07 -23.54 1.84
CA GLY A 214 -4.72 -22.85 2.97
C GLY A 214 -4.70 -21.33 2.88
N GLN A 215 -4.10 -20.73 1.85
CA GLN A 215 -4.07 -19.28 1.65
C GLN A 215 -5.48 -18.72 1.46
N GLN A 216 -5.84 -17.70 2.22
CA GLN A 216 -7.09 -16.98 1.99
C GLN A 216 -6.99 -16.17 0.70
N ILE A 217 -8.00 -16.27 -0.13
CA ILE A 217 -8.15 -15.57 -1.42
C ILE A 217 -9.52 -14.90 -1.47
N MET A 218 -9.61 -13.81 -2.24
CA MET A 218 -10.86 -13.10 -2.48
C MET A 218 -11.27 -13.29 -3.94
N ILE A 219 -12.31 -14.10 -4.20
CA ILE A 219 -12.82 -14.38 -5.55
C ILE A 219 -13.90 -13.35 -5.88
N VAL A 220 -13.71 -12.61 -6.95
CA VAL A 220 -14.68 -11.59 -7.41
C VAL A 220 -15.67 -12.12 -8.43
N CYS A 221 -15.27 -13.05 -9.26
CA CYS A 221 -16.14 -13.71 -10.22
C CYS A 221 -15.51 -14.98 -10.79
N GLN A 222 -16.31 -15.81 -11.43
CA GLN A 222 -15.87 -17.03 -12.09
C GLN A 222 -16.06 -16.96 -13.60
N VAL A 223 -15.15 -17.56 -14.35
CA VAL A 223 -15.22 -17.66 -15.81
C VAL A 223 -14.98 -19.08 -16.26
N ARG A 224 -15.69 -19.51 -17.30
CA ARG A 224 -15.43 -20.78 -17.96
C ARG A 224 -14.39 -20.59 -19.06
N SER A 225 -13.37 -21.42 -19.05
CA SER A 225 -12.28 -21.44 -20.04
C SER A 225 -12.22 -22.83 -20.74
N ALA A 226 -11.67 -22.84 -21.94
CA ALA A 226 -11.29 -24.10 -22.63
C ALA A 226 -10.11 -24.80 -21.93
N SER A 227 -9.37 -24.10 -21.03
CA SER A 227 -8.27 -24.67 -20.27
C SER A 227 -8.81 -25.45 -19.06
N VAL A 228 -8.84 -26.76 -19.19
CA VAL A 228 -9.37 -27.68 -18.18
C VAL A 228 -8.24 -28.16 -17.27
N ILE A 229 -8.43 -28.05 -15.95
CA ILE A 229 -7.54 -28.57 -14.91
C ILE A 229 -8.30 -29.58 -14.07
N LYS A 230 -7.81 -30.84 -14.00
CA LYS A 230 -8.39 -31.90 -13.16
C LYS A 230 -9.92 -32.06 -13.37
N GLY A 231 -10.40 -31.82 -14.57
CA GLY A 231 -11.83 -32.01 -14.95
C GLY A 231 -12.70 -30.76 -14.84
N THR A 232 -12.18 -29.63 -14.31
CA THR A 232 -12.93 -28.36 -14.31
C THR A 232 -12.32 -27.35 -15.27
N GLY A 233 -13.19 -26.67 -16.04
CA GLY A 233 -12.85 -25.51 -16.86
C GLY A 233 -13.21 -24.19 -16.19
N ILE A 234 -13.56 -24.20 -14.90
CA ILE A 234 -13.86 -22.98 -14.14
C ILE A 234 -12.57 -22.38 -13.60
N TRP A 235 -12.46 -21.07 -13.75
CA TRP A 235 -11.37 -20.26 -13.25
C TRP A 235 -11.91 -19.11 -12.41
N ASP A 236 -11.31 -18.92 -11.27
CA ASP A 236 -11.66 -17.89 -10.31
C ASP A 236 -10.82 -16.65 -10.56
N ARG A 237 -11.48 -15.52 -10.80
CA ARG A 237 -10.80 -14.23 -10.84
C ARG A 237 -10.68 -13.69 -9.41
N LEU A 238 -9.46 -13.42 -9.00
CA LEU A 238 -9.17 -12.86 -7.70
C LEU A 238 -9.34 -11.33 -7.68
N SER A 239 -9.47 -10.77 -6.49
CA SER A 239 -9.64 -9.31 -6.33
C SER A 239 -8.46 -8.51 -6.86
N ASP A 240 -7.27 -9.08 -6.93
CA ASP A 240 -6.08 -8.48 -7.52
C ASP A 240 -6.03 -8.56 -9.07
N GLY A 241 -7.04 -9.17 -9.68
CA GLY A 241 -7.17 -9.33 -11.13
C GLY A 241 -6.49 -10.57 -11.70
N SER A 242 -5.79 -11.37 -10.89
CA SER A 242 -5.23 -12.64 -11.29
C SER A 242 -6.28 -13.74 -11.33
N TYR A 243 -5.89 -14.92 -11.84
CA TYR A 243 -6.77 -16.07 -11.96
C TYR A 243 -6.12 -17.32 -11.38
N VAL A 244 -6.92 -18.12 -10.70
CA VAL A 244 -6.58 -19.49 -10.28
C VAL A 244 -7.59 -20.46 -10.81
N THR A 245 -7.22 -21.73 -10.98
CA THR A 245 -8.20 -22.77 -11.29
C THR A 245 -9.07 -23.04 -10.08
N ASP A 246 -10.37 -23.11 -10.28
CA ASP A 246 -11.36 -23.44 -9.26
C ASP A 246 -11.10 -24.79 -8.57
N TYR A 247 -10.42 -25.72 -9.27
CA TYR A 247 -10.08 -27.03 -8.69
C TYR A 247 -9.35 -26.97 -7.35
N TYR A 248 -8.48 -25.97 -7.18
CA TYR A 248 -7.66 -25.82 -5.97
C TYR A 248 -8.20 -24.77 -5.01
N THR A 249 -9.52 -24.54 -5.02
CA THR A 249 -10.17 -23.60 -4.09
C THR A 249 -11.27 -24.30 -3.28
N THR A 250 -11.70 -23.67 -2.19
CA THR A 250 -12.80 -24.18 -1.34
C THR A 250 -14.18 -23.75 -1.83
N THR A 251 -14.32 -23.34 -3.08
CA THR A 251 -15.62 -23.03 -3.69
C THR A 251 -16.53 -24.28 -3.66
N PRO A 252 -17.86 -24.13 -3.46
CA PRO A 252 -18.74 -25.27 -3.19
C PRO A 252 -19.11 -26.11 -4.41
N ALA A 253 -18.82 -25.64 -5.64
CA ALA A 253 -19.23 -26.33 -6.86
C ALA A 253 -18.04 -26.85 -7.67
N PHE A 254 -18.17 -28.02 -8.27
CA PHE A 254 -17.15 -28.63 -9.14
C PHE A 254 -17.58 -28.55 -10.60
N ASN A 255 -16.70 -28.06 -11.48
CA ASN A 255 -16.90 -27.90 -12.94
C ASN A 255 -18.17 -27.14 -13.33
N THR A 256 -18.72 -26.35 -12.43
CA THR A 256 -19.83 -25.43 -12.65
C THR A 256 -19.62 -24.17 -11.84
N PHE A 257 -20.38 -23.12 -12.12
CA PHE A 257 -20.27 -21.88 -11.36
C PHE A 257 -20.81 -22.07 -9.94
N SER A 258 -20.07 -21.62 -8.97
CA SER A 258 -20.44 -21.69 -7.56
C SER A 258 -21.60 -20.74 -7.23
N PRO A 259 -22.61 -21.19 -6.49
CA PRO A 259 -23.72 -20.33 -6.06
C PRO A 259 -23.20 -19.11 -5.31
N GLY A 260 -23.75 -17.93 -5.63
CA GLY A 260 -23.39 -16.67 -4.98
C GLY A 260 -22.14 -15.99 -5.54
N LEU A 261 -21.39 -16.63 -6.44
CA LEU A 261 -20.30 -15.97 -7.16
C LEU A 261 -20.78 -15.40 -8.50
N PRO A 262 -20.48 -14.15 -8.82
CA PRO A 262 -20.77 -13.58 -10.14
C PRO A 262 -20.05 -14.31 -11.27
N ARG A 263 -20.57 -14.22 -12.48
CA ARG A 263 -19.84 -14.60 -13.69
C ARG A 263 -19.05 -13.41 -14.21
N CYS A 264 -17.78 -13.61 -14.57
CA CYS A 264 -17.03 -12.60 -15.27
C CYS A 264 -17.54 -12.54 -16.73
#